data_c8c4fb46baefb99d4a371fb7d95126c5
#
_entry.id   c8c4fb46baefb99d4a371fb7d95126c5
#
_cell.length_a   1.000
_cell.length_b   1.000
_cell.length_c   1.000
_cell.angle_alpha   90.00
_cell.angle_beta   90.00
_cell.angle_gamma   90.00
#
_symmetry.space_group_name_H-M   'P 1'
#
loop_
_entity.id
_entity.type
_entity.pdbx_description
1 polymer ?
#
loop_
_entity_poly.entity_id
_entity_poly.type
_entity_poly.pdbx_seq_one_letter_code
_entity_poly.pdbx_strand_id
1 'polypeptide(L)'
;MLKKIGKIFRLLLFVFIGICLVLFVWGEIDRTVAEKSGRFAHQPSQYPIRQSDITMYTDGKQLNNQLFSDIKKAKDYVHISFFSIADDKVSHQFLDLLRQKSQEGVEVYYAVDRLGGILLKKKERELLVKKGVHFTYYNKPVFPYLSASLDHRNHRRISVIDGRIGYIGGFNIGKKYLGEKAKLGHWRDYHLQIRGEGVQDLENQFVLDWKKNSEKPIPIHSATKEKGKTSHRFTAYYSGEKLGQDYAGLFQQAKESIIIVTPYFIPKDKTIWNALVDARKRGVRVKILFSPHSDALLVKEAAYPYIRKALKQGMEVYGYKEGVLHGKAFLIDENVLMVGTVNFDSRSFHLNEEMNCYIHDPVYISKIKPVIDVDLQNSKRVTSSDVNQLSIKEKVKEKVAKIFEYYL
;
A
#
# COMPACT_ATOMS: atom_id res chain seq x y z
N MET A 1 -14.51 -49.37 14.44
CA MET A 1 -14.31 -48.53 13.24
C MET A 1 -14.02 -47.05 13.59
N LEU A 2 -14.88 -46.35 14.32
CA LEU A 2 -14.71 -44.94 14.72
C LEU A 2 -13.39 -44.65 15.48
N LYS A 3 -12.94 -45.49 16.41
CA LYS A 3 -11.65 -45.33 17.12
C LYS A 3 -10.41 -45.42 16.19
N LYS A 4 -10.46 -46.24 15.13
CA LYS A 4 -9.37 -46.32 14.12
C LYS A 4 -9.34 -45.09 13.25
N ILE A 5 -10.54 -44.59 12.81
CA ILE A 5 -10.64 -43.37 12.03
C ILE A 5 -10.10 -42.16 12.83
N GLY A 6 -10.45 -42.07 14.13
CA GLY A 6 -9.91 -41.02 14.99
C GLY A 6 -8.39 -41.04 15.18
N LYS A 7 -7.75 -42.25 15.21
CA LYS A 7 -6.29 -42.38 15.27
C LYS A 7 -5.62 -41.94 13.95
N ILE A 8 -6.19 -42.34 12.81
CA ILE A 8 -5.68 -41.92 11.49
C ILE A 8 -5.79 -40.41 11.33
N PHE A 9 -6.92 -39.83 11.71
CA PHE A 9 -7.11 -38.36 11.64
C PHE A 9 -6.07 -37.61 12.50
N ARG A 10 -5.83 -38.07 13.75
CA ARG A 10 -4.80 -37.48 14.61
C ARG A 10 -3.41 -37.59 13.99
N LEU A 11 -3.07 -38.75 13.43
CA LEU A 11 -1.78 -38.97 12.77
C LEU A 11 -1.60 -38.01 11.59
N LEU A 12 -2.61 -37.92 10.72
CA LEU A 12 -2.60 -36.98 9.58
C LEU A 12 -2.48 -35.53 10.04
N LEU A 13 -3.15 -35.15 11.11
CA LEU A 13 -3.05 -33.81 11.70
C LEU A 13 -1.64 -33.55 12.24
N PHE A 14 -1.00 -34.50 12.94
CA PHE A 14 0.37 -34.36 13.42
C PHE A 14 1.36 -34.28 12.27
N VAL A 15 1.22 -35.09 11.22
CA VAL A 15 2.04 -35.01 10.01
C VAL A 15 1.88 -33.66 9.33
N PHE A 16 0.65 -33.19 9.17
CA PHE A 16 0.36 -31.87 8.61
C PHE A 16 1.01 -30.73 9.41
N ILE A 17 0.87 -30.76 10.74
CA ILE A 17 1.53 -29.76 11.63
C ILE A 17 3.04 -29.85 11.49
N GLY A 18 3.61 -31.05 11.45
CA GLY A 18 5.05 -31.26 11.25
C GLY A 18 5.54 -30.66 9.93
N ILE A 19 4.84 -30.90 8.83
CA ILE A 19 5.14 -30.30 7.52
C ILE A 19 5.07 -28.78 7.59
N CYS A 20 4.03 -28.21 8.20
CA CYS A 20 3.87 -26.75 8.35
C CYS A 20 5.05 -26.16 9.15
N LEU A 21 5.49 -26.83 10.24
CA LEU A 21 6.65 -26.38 11.02
C LEU A 21 7.94 -26.42 10.20
N VAL A 22 8.19 -27.50 9.46
CA VAL A 22 9.38 -27.63 8.60
C VAL A 22 9.37 -26.53 7.53
N LEU A 23 8.24 -26.29 6.87
CA LEU A 23 8.10 -25.22 5.88
C LEU A 23 8.30 -23.84 6.49
N PHE A 24 7.80 -23.62 7.70
CA PHE A 24 8.00 -22.35 8.42
C PHE A 24 9.47 -22.12 8.75
N VAL A 25 10.13 -23.10 9.34
CA VAL A 25 11.57 -23.01 9.68
C VAL A 25 12.42 -22.82 8.43
N TRP A 26 12.13 -23.56 7.37
CA TRP A 26 12.79 -23.38 6.09
C TRP A 26 12.57 -21.96 5.53
N GLY A 27 11.36 -21.45 5.60
CA GLY A 27 11.03 -20.09 5.17
C GLY A 27 11.81 -19.01 5.93
N GLU A 28 11.96 -19.17 7.26
CA GLU A 28 12.76 -18.26 8.08
C GLU A 28 14.27 -18.32 7.75
N ILE A 29 14.79 -19.53 7.47
CA ILE A 29 16.18 -19.71 7.03
C ILE A 29 16.38 -19.02 5.65
N ASP A 30 15.51 -19.30 4.68
CA ASP A 30 15.57 -18.72 3.34
C ASP A 30 15.54 -17.18 3.39
N ARG A 31 14.66 -16.62 4.22
CA ARG A 31 14.58 -15.18 4.45
C ARG A 31 15.88 -14.63 5.04
N THR A 32 16.39 -15.26 6.10
CA THR A 32 17.63 -14.82 6.77
C THR A 32 18.82 -14.83 5.82
N VAL A 33 18.92 -15.87 4.97
CA VAL A 33 19.99 -15.98 3.96
C VAL A 33 19.82 -14.90 2.89
N ALA A 34 18.59 -14.65 2.44
CA ALA A 34 18.28 -13.61 1.45
C ALA A 34 18.60 -12.21 1.97
N GLU A 35 18.26 -11.88 3.22
CA GLU A 35 18.59 -10.61 3.88
C GLU A 35 20.11 -10.42 3.97
N LYS A 36 20.84 -11.42 4.45
CA LYS A 36 22.32 -11.39 4.54
C LYS A 36 22.99 -11.24 3.17
N SER A 37 22.39 -11.77 2.11
CA SER A 37 22.91 -11.62 0.75
C SER A 37 22.75 -10.21 0.18
N GLY A 38 21.98 -9.34 0.82
CA GLY A 38 21.63 -8.00 0.34
C GLY A 38 20.75 -7.98 -0.91
N ARG A 39 20.23 -9.13 -1.37
CA ARG A 39 19.53 -9.26 -2.65
C ARG A 39 18.29 -8.36 -2.75
N PHE A 40 17.58 -8.14 -1.67
CA PHE A 40 16.37 -7.33 -1.63
C PHE A 40 16.58 -5.95 -1.02
N ALA A 41 17.77 -5.68 -0.48
CA ALA A 41 18.12 -4.39 0.09
C ALA A 41 18.53 -3.42 -1.02
N HIS A 42 17.78 -2.35 -1.18
CA HIS A 42 18.11 -1.25 -2.08
C HIS A 42 18.00 0.08 -1.35
N GLN A 43 18.85 1.03 -1.70
CA GLN A 43 18.74 2.39 -1.17
C GLN A 43 17.46 3.05 -1.69
N PRO A 44 16.76 3.82 -0.85
CA PRO A 44 15.62 4.60 -1.30
C PRO A 44 15.99 5.56 -2.41
N SER A 45 15.10 5.72 -3.39
CA SER A 45 15.21 6.76 -4.40
C SER A 45 14.51 8.02 -3.91
N GLN A 46 15.28 9.02 -3.50
CA GLN A 46 14.78 10.34 -3.16
C GLN A 46 14.81 11.23 -4.41
N TYR A 47 13.62 11.62 -4.88
CA TYR A 47 13.49 12.50 -6.03
C TYR A 47 13.66 13.97 -5.62
N PRO A 48 13.98 14.88 -6.57
CA PRO A 48 14.08 16.31 -6.28
C PRO A 48 12.75 16.92 -5.83
N ILE A 49 12.80 18.13 -5.27
CA ILE A 49 11.59 18.92 -5.02
C ILE A 49 11.04 19.36 -6.38
N ARG A 50 9.74 19.16 -6.59
CA ARG A 50 9.00 19.45 -7.82
C ARG A 50 7.84 20.39 -7.57
N GLN A 51 7.39 21.02 -8.64
CA GLN A 51 6.18 21.85 -8.67
C GLN A 51 5.14 21.18 -9.58
N SER A 52 3.99 20.80 -9.01
CA SER A 52 2.90 20.17 -9.76
C SER A 52 1.54 20.65 -9.28
N ASP A 53 0.53 20.57 -10.15
CA ASP A 53 -0.85 20.62 -9.70
C ASP A 53 -1.26 19.24 -9.22
N ILE A 54 -1.75 19.17 -7.99
CA ILE A 54 -2.09 17.91 -7.32
C ILE A 54 -3.59 17.90 -7.01
N THR A 55 -4.27 16.84 -7.44
CA THR A 55 -5.66 16.56 -7.06
C THR A 55 -5.70 15.27 -6.24
N MET A 56 -6.30 15.30 -5.05
CA MET A 56 -6.49 14.12 -4.22
C MET A 56 -7.90 13.55 -4.43
N TYR A 57 -7.98 12.30 -4.85
CA TYR A 57 -9.20 11.51 -4.93
C TYR A 57 -9.33 10.64 -3.69
N THR A 58 -10.51 10.61 -3.12
CA THR A 58 -10.83 9.84 -1.91
C THR A 58 -11.97 8.85 -2.12
N ASP A 59 -12.62 8.93 -3.27
CA ASP A 59 -13.68 8.04 -3.72
C ASP A 59 -13.26 7.26 -4.97
N GLY A 60 -13.45 5.95 -4.93
CA GLY A 60 -12.98 5.06 -5.99
C GLY A 60 -13.71 5.24 -7.32
N LYS A 61 -14.99 5.64 -7.31
CA LYS A 61 -15.75 5.87 -8.55
C LYS A 61 -15.24 7.12 -9.27
N GLN A 62 -14.99 8.20 -8.50
CA GLN A 62 -14.44 9.43 -9.05
C GLN A 62 -13.05 9.20 -9.64
N LEU A 63 -12.17 8.53 -8.90
CA LEU A 63 -10.83 8.18 -9.39
C LEU A 63 -10.90 7.31 -10.65
N ASN A 64 -11.70 6.23 -10.62
CA ASN A 64 -11.81 5.30 -11.75
C ASN A 64 -12.30 5.99 -13.01
N ASN A 65 -13.33 6.84 -12.89
CA ASN A 65 -13.87 7.61 -14.00
C ASN A 65 -12.81 8.56 -14.59
N GLN A 66 -12.04 9.25 -13.73
CA GLN A 66 -10.99 10.16 -14.18
C GLN A 66 -9.83 9.41 -14.84
N LEU A 67 -9.32 8.36 -14.19
CA LEU A 67 -8.22 7.54 -14.73
C LEU A 67 -8.59 6.93 -16.09
N PHE A 68 -9.77 6.34 -16.20
CA PHE A 68 -10.24 5.75 -17.46
C PHE A 68 -10.44 6.82 -18.55
N SER A 69 -10.94 8.01 -18.18
CA SER A 69 -11.04 9.14 -19.10
C SER A 69 -9.67 9.59 -19.60
N ASP A 70 -8.67 9.67 -18.73
CA ASP A 70 -7.33 10.09 -19.10
C ASP A 70 -6.64 9.01 -19.97
N ILE A 71 -6.79 7.71 -19.65
CA ILE A 71 -6.30 6.62 -20.51
C ILE A 71 -6.96 6.66 -21.90
N LYS A 72 -8.29 6.89 -21.98
CA LYS A 72 -8.99 7.01 -23.28
C LYS A 72 -8.42 8.13 -24.15
N LYS A 73 -7.94 9.21 -23.55
CA LYS A 73 -7.39 10.38 -24.26
C LYS A 73 -5.90 10.23 -24.57
N ALA A 74 -5.23 9.19 -24.09
CA ALA A 74 -3.83 8.93 -24.36
C ALA A 74 -3.55 8.84 -25.87
N LYS A 75 -2.43 9.45 -26.30
CA LYS A 75 -2.02 9.52 -27.71
C LYS A 75 -0.67 8.85 -27.95
N ASP A 76 0.23 8.93 -26.98
CA ASP A 76 1.60 8.49 -27.12
C ASP A 76 1.84 7.19 -26.34
N TYR A 77 1.67 7.21 -25.01
CA TYR A 77 1.91 6.03 -24.20
C TYR A 77 1.14 6.00 -22.88
N VAL A 78 0.97 4.79 -22.32
CA VAL A 78 0.41 4.52 -21.01
C VAL A 78 1.33 3.56 -20.25
N HIS A 79 1.97 4.03 -19.20
CA HIS A 79 2.70 3.23 -18.23
C HIS A 79 1.86 3.06 -16.97
N ILE A 80 1.49 1.84 -16.62
CA ILE A 80 0.57 1.63 -15.50
C ILE A 80 0.90 0.38 -14.71
N SER A 81 0.96 0.52 -13.38
CA SER A 81 1.16 -0.59 -12.47
C SER A 81 0.20 -0.53 -11.29
N PHE A 82 -0.26 -1.71 -10.87
CA PHE A 82 -1.05 -1.89 -9.66
C PHE A 82 -0.50 -3.02 -8.81
N PHE A 83 -0.73 -2.94 -7.49
CA PHE A 83 -0.45 -4.08 -6.63
C PHE A 83 -1.41 -5.24 -6.93
N SER A 84 -2.71 -4.98 -7.06
CA SER A 84 -3.68 -6.05 -7.32
C SER A 84 -4.72 -5.65 -8.35
N ILE A 85 -5.27 -6.67 -8.99
CA ILE A 85 -6.42 -6.59 -9.88
C ILE A 85 -7.42 -7.70 -9.52
N ALA A 86 -8.70 -7.35 -9.45
CA ALA A 86 -9.77 -8.32 -9.21
C ALA A 86 -10.20 -9.04 -10.50
N ASP A 87 -10.93 -10.15 -10.36
CA ASP A 87 -11.62 -10.79 -11.49
C ASP A 87 -13.08 -10.35 -11.47
N ASP A 88 -13.35 -9.14 -11.94
CA ASP A 88 -14.69 -8.55 -11.95
C ASP A 88 -14.90 -7.61 -13.15
N LYS A 89 -16.15 -7.12 -13.31
CA LYS A 89 -16.54 -6.27 -14.45
C LYS A 89 -15.64 -5.02 -14.60
N VAL A 90 -15.29 -4.38 -13.49
CA VAL A 90 -14.46 -3.15 -13.51
C VAL A 90 -13.06 -3.46 -14.03
N SER A 91 -12.49 -4.56 -13.55
CA SER A 91 -11.18 -5.04 -14.01
C SER A 91 -11.19 -5.43 -15.48
N HIS A 92 -12.24 -6.10 -15.95
CA HIS A 92 -12.36 -6.42 -17.37
C HIS A 92 -12.48 -5.16 -18.23
N GLN A 93 -13.28 -4.18 -17.82
CA GLN A 93 -13.36 -2.89 -18.51
C GLN A 93 -12.00 -2.17 -18.61
N PHE A 94 -11.23 -2.21 -17.51
CA PHE A 94 -9.87 -1.66 -17.50
C PHE A 94 -8.96 -2.39 -18.51
N LEU A 95 -8.94 -3.72 -18.50
CA LEU A 95 -8.12 -4.51 -19.44
C LEU A 95 -8.55 -4.32 -20.88
N ASP A 96 -9.86 -4.20 -21.15
CA ASP A 96 -10.39 -3.88 -22.49
C ASP A 96 -9.91 -2.51 -22.97
N LEU A 97 -9.92 -1.52 -22.09
CA LEU A 97 -9.43 -0.18 -22.40
C LEU A 97 -7.94 -0.18 -22.78
N LEU A 98 -7.11 -0.91 -22.04
CA LEU A 98 -5.69 -1.03 -22.36
C LEU A 98 -5.47 -1.72 -23.73
N ARG A 99 -6.24 -2.77 -24.03
CA ARG A 99 -6.22 -3.45 -25.33
C ARG A 99 -6.63 -2.53 -26.47
N GLN A 100 -7.70 -1.77 -26.27
CA GLN A 100 -8.19 -0.81 -27.26
C GLN A 100 -7.11 0.25 -27.55
N LYS A 101 -6.51 0.86 -26.53
CA LYS A 101 -5.49 1.90 -26.69
C LYS A 101 -4.26 1.36 -27.43
N SER A 102 -3.81 0.15 -27.11
CA SER A 102 -2.70 -0.49 -27.83
C SER A 102 -3.04 -0.75 -29.31
N GLN A 103 -4.28 -1.12 -29.64
CA GLN A 103 -4.73 -1.27 -31.02
C GLN A 103 -4.87 0.06 -31.78
N GLU A 104 -5.07 1.16 -31.06
CA GLU A 104 -5.07 2.54 -31.60
C GLU A 104 -3.64 3.07 -31.84
N GLY A 105 -2.59 2.29 -31.55
CA GLY A 105 -1.19 2.65 -31.76
C GLY A 105 -0.52 3.31 -30.55
N VAL A 106 -1.21 3.40 -29.40
CA VAL A 106 -0.62 3.88 -28.17
C VAL A 106 0.29 2.81 -27.56
N GLU A 107 1.50 3.15 -27.13
CA GLU A 107 2.39 2.23 -26.41
C GLU A 107 1.86 1.97 -24.99
N VAL A 108 1.43 0.75 -24.72
CA VAL A 108 0.86 0.39 -23.41
C VAL A 108 1.74 -0.60 -22.67
N TYR A 109 2.24 -0.19 -21.50
CA TYR A 109 3.01 -1.02 -20.57
C TYR A 109 2.20 -1.23 -19.28
N TYR A 110 1.83 -2.47 -19.04
CA TYR A 110 1.04 -2.83 -17.84
C TYR A 110 1.78 -3.83 -16.98
N ALA A 111 1.90 -3.50 -15.69
CA ALA A 111 2.47 -4.40 -14.70
C ALA A 111 1.53 -4.60 -13.50
N VAL A 112 1.61 -5.78 -12.89
CA VAL A 112 0.94 -6.07 -11.62
C VAL A 112 1.84 -6.94 -10.75
N ASP A 113 1.79 -6.76 -9.41
CA ASP A 113 2.54 -7.64 -8.53
C ASP A 113 2.13 -9.10 -8.70
N ARG A 114 3.09 -10.04 -8.60
CA ARG A 114 2.83 -11.45 -8.92
C ARG A 114 1.80 -12.09 -7.99
N LEU A 115 1.80 -11.75 -6.72
CA LEU A 115 0.82 -12.29 -5.76
C LEU A 115 -0.45 -11.44 -5.75
N GLY A 116 -0.34 -10.11 -5.77
CA GLY A 116 -1.51 -9.24 -5.87
C GLY A 116 -2.32 -9.44 -7.14
N GLY A 117 -1.66 -9.81 -8.23
CA GLY A 117 -2.27 -10.14 -9.52
C GLY A 117 -2.64 -11.61 -9.72
N ILE A 118 -2.71 -12.41 -8.65
CA ILE A 118 -3.00 -13.87 -8.77
C ILE A 118 -4.35 -14.17 -9.43
N LEU A 119 -5.31 -13.25 -9.30
CA LEU A 119 -6.64 -13.38 -9.90
C LEU A 119 -6.66 -13.04 -11.40
N LEU A 120 -5.59 -12.47 -11.95
CA LEU A 120 -5.48 -12.20 -13.39
C LEU A 120 -5.31 -13.51 -14.16
N LYS A 121 -6.37 -13.96 -14.80
CA LYS A 121 -6.42 -15.24 -15.52
C LYS A 121 -5.40 -15.28 -16.66
N LYS A 122 -4.83 -16.46 -16.92
CA LYS A 122 -3.89 -16.70 -18.02
C LYS A 122 -4.44 -16.21 -19.37
N LYS A 123 -5.72 -16.52 -19.66
CA LYS A 123 -6.40 -16.09 -20.90
C LYS A 123 -6.38 -14.56 -21.07
N GLU A 124 -6.64 -13.80 -20.01
CA GLU A 124 -6.64 -12.33 -20.07
C GLU A 124 -5.25 -11.78 -20.35
N ARG A 125 -4.19 -12.36 -19.71
CA ARG A 125 -2.80 -11.97 -19.98
C ARG A 125 -2.38 -12.24 -21.43
N GLU A 126 -2.70 -13.44 -21.92
CA GLU A 126 -2.40 -13.81 -23.31
C GLU A 126 -3.12 -12.88 -24.30
N LEU A 127 -4.35 -12.51 -23.99
CA LEU A 127 -5.13 -11.58 -24.80
C LEU A 127 -4.54 -10.15 -24.76
N LEU A 128 -4.06 -9.67 -23.61
CA LEU A 128 -3.34 -8.38 -23.52
C LEU A 128 -2.14 -8.37 -24.46
N VAL A 129 -1.27 -9.39 -24.34
CA VAL A 129 -0.04 -9.49 -25.16
C VAL A 129 -0.38 -9.64 -26.64
N LYS A 130 -1.37 -10.48 -26.99
CA LYS A 130 -1.83 -10.66 -28.36
C LYS A 130 -2.36 -9.36 -29.00
N LYS A 131 -2.88 -8.46 -28.16
CA LYS A 131 -3.42 -7.16 -28.59
C LYS A 131 -2.39 -6.03 -28.54
N GLY A 132 -1.11 -6.35 -28.31
CA GLY A 132 0.01 -5.41 -28.36
C GLY A 132 0.39 -4.78 -27.01
N VAL A 133 -0.33 -5.08 -25.92
CA VAL A 133 0.02 -4.57 -24.60
C VAL A 133 1.29 -5.27 -24.09
N HIS A 134 2.31 -4.50 -23.71
CA HIS A 134 3.48 -5.00 -23.01
C HIS A 134 3.08 -5.32 -21.57
N PHE A 135 3.21 -6.60 -21.18
CA PHE A 135 2.80 -7.06 -19.86
C PHE A 135 3.95 -7.74 -19.12
N THR A 136 4.07 -7.45 -17.81
CA THR A 136 4.94 -8.19 -16.90
C THR A 136 4.33 -8.33 -15.51
N TYR A 137 4.79 -9.34 -14.77
CA TYR A 137 4.57 -9.40 -13.33
C TYR A 137 5.76 -8.79 -12.59
N TYR A 138 5.47 -7.94 -11.59
CA TYR A 138 6.48 -7.50 -10.63
C TYR A 138 6.70 -8.55 -9.55
N ASN A 139 7.92 -8.60 -9.03
CA ASN A 139 8.34 -9.43 -7.90
C ASN A 139 7.91 -10.90 -8.04
N LYS A 140 8.29 -11.52 -9.15
CA LYS A 140 8.12 -12.97 -9.37
C LYS A 140 8.92 -13.76 -8.34
N PRO A 141 8.42 -14.92 -7.86
CA PRO A 141 9.22 -15.82 -7.01
C PRO A 141 10.52 -16.21 -7.70
N VAL A 142 11.62 -16.23 -6.95
CA VAL A 142 12.97 -16.50 -7.45
C VAL A 142 13.63 -17.60 -6.61
N PHE A 143 14.16 -18.63 -7.28
CA PHE A 143 14.99 -19.64 -6.64
C PHE A 143 16.46 -19.14 -6.53
N PRO A 144 17.20 -19.44 -5.44
CA PRO A 144 16.81 -20.27 -4.28
C PRO A 144 15.98 -19.53 -3.22
N TYR A 145 15.81 -18.23 -3.28
CA TYR A 145 15.14 -17.37 -2.29
C TYR A 145 13.62 -17.36 -2.44
N LEU A 146 13.01 -18.56 -2.50
CA LEU A 146 11.60 -18.69 -2.82
C LEU A 146 10.70 -18.04 -1.76
N SER A 147 10.92 -18.32 -0.47
CA SER A 147 10.13 -17.76 0.62
C SER A 147 10.32 -16.24 0.71
N ALA A 148 11.58 -15.80 0.75
CA ALA A 148 11.90 -14.37 0.80
C ALA A 148 11.30 -13.61 -0.38
N SER A 149 11.42 -14.13 -1.60
CA SER A 149 10.87 -13.48 -2.79
C SER A 149 9.33 -13.49 -2.85
N LEU A 150 8.67 -14.42 -2.16
CA LEU A 150 7.22 -14.40 -1.96
C LEU A 150 6.78 -13.29 -0.99
N ASP A 151 7.61 -12.93 -0.02
CA ASP A 151 7.30 -11.89 0.95
C ASP A 151 7.56 -10.47 0.41
N HIS A 152 8.57 -10.29 -0.42
CA HIS A 152 8.89 -8.98 -1.01
C HIS A 152 7.93 -8.64 -2.15
N ARG A 153 7.06 -7.64 -1.94
CA ARG A 153 6.00 -7.25 -2.88
C ARG A 153 6.19 -5.83 -3.40
N ASN A 154 5.91 -5.61 -4.69
CA ASN A 154 5.79 -4.24 -5.20
C ASN A 154 4.38 -3.72 -4.89
N HIS A 155 4.31 -2.83 -3.90
CA HIS A 155 3.05 -2.27 -3.42
C HIS A 155 2.80 -0.85 -3.95
N ARG A 156 3.61 -0.38 -4.91
CA ARG A 156 3.39 0.88 -5.61
C ARG A 156 2.20 0.75 -6.57
N ARG A 157 1.47 1.85 -6.76
CA ARG A 157 0.44 2.01 -7.79
C ARG A 157 0.80 3.27 -8.54
N ILE A 158 1.44 3.11 -9.67
CA ILE A 158 1.91 4.21 -10.50
C ILE A 158 1.24 4.13 -11.85
N SER A 159 0.69 5.26 -12.30
CA SER A 159 0.27 5.40 -13.70
C SER A 159 0.85 6.68 -14.26
N VAL A 160 1.38 6.62 -15.49
CA VAL A 160 1.83 7.79 -16.25
C VAL A 160 1.20 7.72 -17.64
N ILE A 161 0.60 8.82 -18.06
CA ILE A 161 -0.12 8.93 -19.34
C ILE A 161 0.50 10.08 -20.11
N ASP A 162 1.06 9.78 -21.28
CA ASP A 162 1.69 10.71 -22.23
C ASP A 162 2.73 11.65 -21.58
N GLY A 163 3.36 11.24 -20.45
CA GLY A 163 4.27 12.10 -19.69
C GLY A 163 3.66 13.39 -19.13
N ARG A 164 2.34 13.51 -19.12
CA ARG A 164 1.61 14.72 -18.70
C ARG A 164 0.81 14.53 -17.44
N ILE A 165 0.33 13.32 -17.20
CA ILE A 165 -0.53 12.99 -16.07
C ILE A 165 0.07 11.79 -15.34
N GLY A 166 0.30 11.95 -14.05
CA GLY A 166 0.72 10.88 -13.17
C GLY A 166 -0.33 10.55 -12.12
N TYR A 167 -0.35 9.31 -11.65
CA TYR A 167 -1.19 8.85 -10.55
C TYR A 167 -0.37 8.04 -9.55
N ILE A 168 -0.64 8.23 -8.27
CA ILE A 168 -0.05 7.44 -7.17
C ILE A 168 -0.97 7.42 -5.95
N GLY A 169 -1.09 6.27 -5.28
CA GLY A 169 -1.88 6.18 -4.03
C GLY A 169 -2.32 4.76 -3.68
N GLY A 170 -3.40 4.66 -2.89
CA GLY A 170 -3.81 3.40 -2.28
C GLY A 170 -4.78 2.55 -3.10
N PHE A 171 -5.52 3.12 -4.05
CA PHE A 171 -6.52 2.38 -4.83
C PHE A 171 -5.89 1.37 -5.81
N ASN A 172 -6.55 0.21 -5.94
CA ASN A 172 -6.32 -0.76 -7.02
C ASN A 172 -7.55 -0.87 -7.93
N ILE A 173 -7.53 -1.77 -8.92
CA ILE A 173 -8.62 -1.96 -9.87
C ILE A 173 -9.55 -3.09 -9.42
N GLY A 174 -10.86 -2.80 -9.33
CA GLY A 174 -11.92 -3.76 -9.01
C GLY A 174 -13.09 -3.14 -8.25
N LYS A 175 -14.23 -3.83 -8.27
CA LYS A 175 -15.50 -3.40 -7.66
C LYS A 175 -15.40 -3.05 -6.18
N LYS A 176 -14.57 -3.76 -5.41
CA LYS A 176 -14.45 -3.49 -3.97
C LYS A 176 -13.93 -2.06 -3.71
N TYR A 177 -13.09 -1.55 -4.58
CA TYR A 177 -12.53 -0.19 -4.48
C TYR A 177 -13.51 0.91 -4.89
N LEU A 178 -14.61 0.53 -5.54
CA LEU A 178 -15.73 1.44 -5.85
C LEU A 178 -16.80 1.46 -4.76
N GLY A 179 -16.60 0.76 -3.63
CA GLY A 179 -17.60 0.59 -2.59
C GLY A 179 -18.78 -0.30 -2.98
N GLU A 180 -18.64 -1.09 -4.05
CA GLU A 180 -19.73 -1.95 -4.58
C GLU A 180 -19.74 -3.37 -3.97
N LYS A 181 -18.94 -3.62 -2.94
CA LYS A 181 -18.91 -4.89 -2.21
C LYS A 181 -19.62 -4.71 -0.87
N ALA A 182 -20.89 -5.07 -0.80
CA ALA A 182 -21.78 -4.85 0.36
C ALA A 182 -21.14 -5.23 1.72
N LYS A 183 -20.39 -6.35 1.78
CA LYS A 183 -19.73 -6.81 3.02
C LYS A 183 -18.66 -5.84 3.55
N LEU A 184 -18.04 -5.04 2.68
CA LEU A 184 -16.97 -4.11 3.04
C LEU A 184 -17.48 -2.67 3.26
N GLY A 185 -18.69 -2.35 2.80
CA GLY A 185 -19.26 -1.01 2.84
C GLY A 185 -18.52 -0.03 1.91
N HIS A 186 -18.53 1.24 2.27
CA HIS A 186 -17.81 2.28 1.55
C HIS A 186 -16.31 2.03 1.58
N TRP A 187 -15.62 2.24 0.45
CA TRP A 187 -14.16 2.15 0.36
C TRP A 187 -13.57 3.55 0.28
N ARG A 188 -12.94 3.99 1.34
CA ARG A 188 -12.28 5.27 1.48
C ARG A 188 -10.77 5.10 1.37
N ASP A 189 -10.13 5.74 0.40
CA ASP A 189 -8.67 5.67 0.20
C ASP A 189 -8.15 7.01 -0.30
N TYR A 190 -6.85 7.21 -0.35
CA TYR A 190 -6.22 8.43 -0.85
C TYR A 190 -5.38 8.13 -2.08
N HIS A 191 -5.62 8.87 -3.17
CA HIS A 191 -4.91 8.72 -4.42
C HIS A 191 -4.69 10.09 -5.07
N LEU A 192 -3.48 10.37 -5.48
CA LEU A 192 -3.09 11.63 -6.07
C LEU A 192 -3.07 11.52 -7.59
N GLN A 193 -3.62 12.50 -8.27
CA GLN A 193 -3.34 12.83 -9.67
C GLN A 193 -2.34 13.98 -9.67
N ILE A 194 -1.29 13.85 -10.47
CA ILE A 194 -0.18 14.80 -10.58
C ILE A 194 -0.13 15.34 -12.01
N ARG A 195 -0.04 16.65 -12.15
CA ARG A 195 0.19 17.34 -13.43
C ARG A 195 1.32 18.33 -13.25
N GLY A 196 2.41 18.18 -13.98
CA GLY A 196 3.60 19.02 -13.87
C GLY A 196 4.88 18.22 -13.65
N GLU A 197 5.91 18.86 -13.11
CA GLU A 197 7.27 18.31 -13.02
C GLU A 197 7.37 16.94 -12.33
N GLY A 198 6.50 16.65 -11.35
CA GLY A 198 6.50 15.40 -10.59
C GLY A 198 6.14 14.16 -11.41
N VAL A 199 5.55 14.34 -12.59
CA VAL A 199 5.22 13.24 -13.51
C VAL A 199 6.50 12.51 -13.96
N GLN A 200 7.62 13.25 -14.15
CA GLN A 200 8.90 12.66 -14.53
C GLN A 200 9.43 11.70 -13.46
N ASP A 201 9.20 12.00 -12.19
CA ASP A 201 9.68 11.16 -11.10
C ASP A 201 8.87 9.85 -11.02
N LEU A 202 7.56 9.91 -11.28
CA LEU A 202 6.70 8.72 -11.41
C LEU A 202 7.09 7.87 -12.63
N GLU A 203 7.39 8.51 -13.76
CA GLU A 203 7.90 7.86 -14.97
C GLU A 203 9.21 7.13 -14.68
N ASN A 204 10.17 7.82 -14.09
CA ASN A 204 11.47 7.25 -13.74
C ASN A 204 11.31 6.03 -12.81
N GLN A 205 10.41 6.11 -11.81
CA GLN A 205 10.19 5.00 -10.89
C GLN A 205 9.51 3.82 -11.60
N PHE A 206 8.52 4.07 -12.47
CA PHE A 206 7.89 3.01 -13.25
C PHE A 206 8.91 2.27 -14.12
N VAL A 207 9.78 3.02 -14.83
CA VAL A 207 10.84 2.46 -15.68
C VAL A 207 11.83 1.63 -14.87
N LEU A 208 12.25 2.10 -13.69
CA LEU A 208 13.11 1.35 -12.78
C LEU A 208 12.48 0.03 -12.33
N ASP A 209 11.19 0.07 -11.92
CA ASP A 209 10.45 -1.11 -11.51
C ASP A 209 10.25 -2.09 -12.67
N TRP A 210 9.95 -1.58 -13.86
CA TRP A 210 9.83 -2.40 -15.06
C TRP A 210 11.14 -3.10 -15.40
N LYS A 211 12.25 -2.36 -15.46
CA LYS A 211 13.59 -2.86 -15.77
C LYS A 211 14.07 -3.95 -14.82
N LYS A 212 13.69 -3.84 -13.53
CA LYS A 212 13.97 -4.86 -12.52
C LYS A 212 13.23 -6.18 -12.80
N ASN A 213 12.08 -6.14 -13.46
CA ASN A 213 11.14 -7.25 -13.57
C ASN A 213 10.91 -7.79 -14.99
N SER A 214 11.50 -7.16 -16.01
CA SER A 214 11.35 -7.52 -17.43
C SER A 214 12.68 -7.39 -18.15
N GLU A 215 12.97 -8.34 -19.02
CA GLU A 215 14.13 -8.29 -19.94
C GLU A 215 13.87 -7.35 -21.14
N LYS A 216 12.59 -7.02 -21.38
CA LYS A 216 12.24 -6.11 -22.47
C LYS A 216 12.54 -4.68 -22.03
N PRO A 217 13.35 -3.94 -22.80
CA PRO A 217 13.61 -2.54 -22.51
C PRO A 217 12.31 -1.73 -22.63
N ILE A 218 12.25 -0.66 -21.89
CA ILE A 218 11.20 0.33 -21.97
C ILE A 218 11.87 1.68 -22.25
N PRO A 219 11.40 2.44 -23.24
CA PRO A 219 11.93 3.78 -23.48
C PRO A 219 11.64 4.67 -22.28
N ILE A 220 12.60 5.52 -21.92
CA ILE A 220 12.39 6.59 -20.96
C ILE A 220 11.85 7.79 -21.72
N HIS A 221 10.62 8.13 -21.48
CA HIS A 221 10.00 9.31 -22.08
C HIS A 221 10.29 10.55 -21.20
N SER A 222 10.52 11.66 -21.86
CA SER A 222 10.59 12.95 -21.15
C SER A 222 9.18 13.40 -20.82
N ALA A 223 8.90 13.58 -19.51
CA ALA A 223 7.64 14.14 -19.08
C ALA A 223 7.58 15.65 -19.30
N THR A 224 6.41 16.21 -19.10
CA THR A 224 6.17 17.66 -19.19
C THR A 224 7.10 18.44 -18.26
N LYS A 225 7.60 19.58 -18.75
CA LYS A 225 8.37 20.56 -17.96
C LYS A 225 7.46 21.65 -17.37
N GLU A 226 6.15 21.54 -17.56
CA GLU A 226 5.20 22.49 -16.98
C GLU A 226 5.27 22.45 -15.46
N LYS A 227 5.25 23.64 -14.85
CA LYS A 227 5.25 23.79 -13.40
C LYS A 227 3.81 23.98 -12.92
N GLY A 228 3.45 23.20 -11.91
CA GLY A 228 2.22 23.45 -11.15
C GLY A 228 2.49 24.34 -9.93
N LYS A 229 1.51 24.41 -9.04
CA LYS A 229 1.53 25.32 -7.89
C LYS A 229 2.04 24.68 -6.60
N THR A 230 1.92 23.35 -6.45
CA THR A 230 2.19 22.66 -5.20
C THR A 230 3.60 22.10 -5.14
N SER A 231 4.36 22.53 -4.14
CA SER A 231 5.71 22.01 -3.86
C SER A 231 5.61 20.64 -3.19
N HIS A 232 6.27 19.65 -3.77
CA HIS A 232 6.28 18.29 -3.27
C HIS A 232 7.54 17.53 -3.65
N ARG A 233 7.77 16.37 -3.02
CA ARG A 233 8.84 15.44 -3.34
C ARG A 233 8.36 14.00 -3.20
N PHE A 234 8.75 13.17 -4.15
CA PHE A 234 8.57 11.73 -4.04
C PHE A 234 9.78 11.06 -3.38
N THR A 235 9.50 10.00 -2.63
CA THR A 235 10.51 9.07 -2.14
C THR A 235 9.99 7.65 -2.36
N ALA A 236 10.75 6.86 -3.12
CA ALA A 236 10.48 5.44 -3.29
C ALA A 236 11.34 4.64 -2.32
N TYR A 237 10.70 3.75 -1.58
CA TYR A 237 11.31 2.87 -0.60
C TYR A 237 11.35 1.43 -1.13
N TYR A 238 12.34 0.73 -0.69
CA TYR A 238 12.51 -0.69 -0.88
C TYR A 238 12.50 -1.35 0.50
N SER A 239 12.43 -2.67 0.56
CA SER A 239 12.50 -3.39 1.83
C SER A 239 13.71 -2.98 2.67
N GLY A 240 13.51 -2.79 3.97
CA GLY A 240 14.57 -2.42 4.90
C GLY A 240 14.15 -1.32 5.91
N GLU A 241 15.10 -0.87 6.72
CA GLU A 241 14.84 -0.01 7.88
C GLU A 241 14.69 1.49 7.54
N LYS A 242 15.06 1.91 6.33
CA LYS A 242 15.16 3.34 5.98
C LYS A 242 13.81 4.06 6.08
N LEU A 243 12.73 3.42 5.68
CA LEU A 243 11.38 3.98 5.79
C LEU A 243 11.02 4.29 7.26
N GLY A 244 11.31 3.36 8.16
CA GLY A 244 11.09 3.54 9.59
C GLY A 244 11.91 4.69 10.17
N GLN A 245 13.17 4.83 9.76
CA GLN A 245 14.05 5.94 10.17
C GLN A 245 13.54 7.29 9.67
N ASP A 246 13.11 7.39 8.42
CA ASP A 246 12.58 8.63 7.85
C ASP A 246 11.29 9.06 8.55
N TYR A 247 10.36 8.13 8.82
CA TYR A 247 9.15 8.44 9.58
C TYR A 247 9.46 8.88 11.01
N ALA A 248 10.36 8.18 11.68
CA ALA A 248 10.77 8.55 13.04
C ALA A 248 11.41 9.94 13.08
N GLY A 249 12.25 10.27 12.12
CA GLY A 249 12.85 11.60 11.99
C GLY A 249 11.82 12.72 11.83
N LEU A 250 10.76 12.48 11.03
CA LEU A 250 9.66 13.43 10.87
C LEU A 250 8.85 13.57 12.18
N PHE A 251 8.52 12.48 12.85
CA PHE A 251 7.78 12.52 14.13
C PHE A 251 8.56 13.16 15.27
N GLN A 252 9.89 13.03 15.26
CA GLN A 252 10.77 13.71 16.22
C GLN A 252 10.75 15.23 16.06
N GLN A 253 10.53 15.74 14.85
CA GLN A 253 10.46 17.17 14.56
C GLN A 253 9.10 17.79 14.88
N ALA A 254 8.05 16.99 15.09
CA ALA A 254 6.70 17.45 15.40
C ALA A 254 6.67 18.26 16.70
N LYS A 255 5.98 19.41 16.68
CA LYS A 255 5.85 20.36 17.81
C LYS A 255 4.43 20.41 18.38
N GLU A 256 3.41 20.27 17.54
CA GLU A 256 2.02 20.48 17.93
C GLU A 256 1.15 19.22 17.75
N SER A 257 1.21 18.60 16.56
CA SER A 257 0.30 17.51 16.24
C SER A 257 0.86 16.53 15.21
N ILE A 258 0.46 15.27 15.36
CA ILE A 258 0.65 14.20 14.37
C ILE A 258 -0.71 13.54 14.16
N ILE A 259 -1.21 13.53 12.93
CA ILE A 259 -2.40 12.77 12.54
C ILE A 259 -1.95 11.66 11.59
N ILE A 260 -2.17 10.40 11.96
CA ILE A 260 -1.86 9.22 11.14
C ILE A 260 -3.17 8.65 10.61
N VAL A 261 -3.29 8.51 9.30
CA VAL A 261 -4.39 7.83 8.61
C VAL A 261 -3.84 6.55 8.00
N THR A 262 -4.38 5.40 8.38
CA THR A 262 -3.86 4.11 7.94
C THR A 262 -4.94 3.03 8.00
N PRO A 263 -4.96 2.04 7.08
CA PRO A 263 -5.88 0.92 7.21
C PRO A 263 -5.55 0.04 8.42
N TYR A 264 -4.27 -0.07 8.77
CA TYR A 264 -3.75 -0.93 9.81
C TYR A 264 -2.79 -0.15 10.71
N PHE A 265 -2.83 -0.39 12.01
CA PHE A 265 -1.91 0.26 12.95
C PHE A 265 -1.11 -0.79 13.72
N ILE A 266 0.00 -1.23 13.11
CA ILE A 266 0.90 -2.28 13.62
C ILE A 266 2.35 -1.77 13.57
N PRO A 267 2.69 -0.69 14.31
CA PRO A 267 4.04 -0.13 14.35
C PRO A 267 4.99 -1.03 15.16
N LYS A 268 5.32 -2.19 14.61
CA LYS A 268 6.26 -3.13 15.24
C LYS A 268 7.67 -2.58 15.31
N ASP A 269 8.03 -1.68 14.39
CA ASP A 269 9.31 -1.00 14.39
C ASP A 269 9.45 -0.14 15.66
N LYS A 270 10.47 -0.46 16.46
CA LYS A 270 10.75 0.24 17.72
C LYS A 270 11.13 1.71 17.49
N THR A 271 11.78 2.02 16.38
CA THR A 271 12.22 3.39 16.05
C THR A 271 11.01 4.29 15.87
N ILE A 272 10.04 3.85 15.07
CA ILE A 272 8.78 4.59 14.86
C ILE A 272 7.97 4.69 16.16
N TRP A 273 7.81 3.55 16.87
CA TRP A 273 7.06 3.53 18.12
C TRP A 273 7.63 4.49 19.15
N ASN A 274 8.95 4.46 19.35
CA ASN A 274 9.62 5.35 20.30
C ASN A 274 9.48 6.82 19.89
N ALA A 275 9.59 7.14 18.60
CA ALA A 275 9.40 8.51 18.10
C ALA A 275 7.99 9.05 18.41
N LEU A 276 6.93 8.22 18.28
CA LEU A 276 5.56 8.60 18.65
C LEU A 276 5.40 8.80 20.16
N VAL A 277 5.98 7.91 20.98
CA VAL A 277 5.95 8.03 22.43
C VAL A 277 6.70 9.28 22.88
N ASP A 278 7.85 9.57 22.31
CA ASP A 278 8.64 10.75 22.66
C ASP A 278 7.96 12.05 22.19
N ALA A 279 7.27 12.04 21.04
CA ALA A 279 6.41 13.14 20.62
C ALA A 279 5.32 13.41 21.69
N ARG A 280 4.66 12.37 22.19
CA ARG A 280 3.68 12.51 23.29
C ARG A 280 4.29 13.10 24.56
N LYS A 281 5.48 12.65 24.97
CA LYS A 281 6.20 13.20 26.14
C LYS A 281 6.51 14.70 25.98
N ARG A 282 6.77 15.16 24.76
CA ARG A 282 6.95 16.58 24.43
C ARG A 282 5.66 17.39 24.41
N GLY A 283 4.49 16.74 24.60
CA GLY A 283 3.17 17.39 24.57
C GLY A 283 2.50 17.41 23.19
N VAL A 284 3.10 16.81 22.16
CA VAL A 284 2.53 16.71 20.81
C VAL A 284 1.23 15.88 20.85
N ARG A 285 0.16 16.37 20.24
CA ARG A 285 -1.11 15.65 20.10
C ARG A 285 -0.98 14.59 19.01
N VAL A 286 -1.10 13.32 19.34
CA VAL A 286 -1.03 12.23 18.38
C VAL A 286 -2.42 11.62 18.19
N LYS A 287 -2.94 11.68 16.95
CA LYS A 287 -4.22 11.08 16.54
C LYS A 287 -3.94 9.96 15.55
N ILE A 288 -4.58 8.82 15.75
CA ILE A 288 -4.47 7.64 14.89
C ILE A 288 -5.87 7.31 14.38
N LEU A 289 -6.07 7.44 13.08
CA LEU A 289 -7.30 7.08 12.40
C LEU A 289 -7.06 5.77 11.62
N PHE A 290 -7.77 4.72 12.00
CA PHE A 290 -7.60 3.40 11.40
C PHE A 290 -8.95 2.77 11.00
N SER A 291 -8.90 1.67 10.24
CA SER A 291 -10.08 0.90 9.84
C SER A 291 -10.33 -0.28 10.79
N PRO A 292 -11.43 -0.29 11.56
CA PRO A 292 -11.87 -1.48 12.31
C PRO A 292 -12.34 -2.62 11.40
N HIS A 293 -12.72 -2.28 10.16
CA HIS A 293 -13.08 -3.22 9.11
C HIS A 293 -11.86 -3.48 8.24
N SER A 294 -11.41 -4.74 8.19
CA SER A 294 -10.24 -5.13 7.39
C SER A 294 -10.66 -6.02 6.23
N ASP A 295 -10.03 -5.79 5.08
CA ASP A 295 -10.10 -6.67 3.92
C ASP A 295 -9.04 -7.79 3.96
N ALA A 296 -8.12 -7.72 4.93
CA ALA A 296 -7.06 -8.69 5.16
C ALA A 296 -7.28 -9.49 6.45
N LEU A 297 -6.87 -10.76 6.42
CA LEU A 297 -7.01 -11.68 7.54
C LEU A 297 -6.04 -11.33 8.68
N LEU A 298 -6.51 -11.39 9.93
CA LEU A 298 -5.74 -11.19 11.17
C LEU A 298 -5.14 -9.80 11.40
N VAL A 299 -5.17 -8.90 10.44
CA VAL A 299 -4.52 -7.57 10.56
C VAL A 299 -5.21 -6.69 11.60
N LYS A 300 -6.55 -6.76 11.69
CA LYS A 300 -7.33 -6.10 12.74
C LYS A 300 -6.89 -6.59 14.14
N GLU A 301 -6.78 -7.89 14.31
CA GLU A 301 -6.42 -8.51 15.58
C GLU A 301 -4.95 -8.22 15.95
N ALA A 302 -4.06 -8.13 14.97
CA ALA A 302 -2.67 -7.70 15.18
C ALA A 302 -2.54 -6.24 15.64
N ALA A 303 -3.50 -5.37 15.26
CA ALA A 303 -3.49 -3.98 15.68
C ALA A 303 -3.89 -3.75 17.14
N TYR A 304 -4.70 -4.62 17.76
CA TYR A 304 -5.21 -4.42 19.11
C TYR A 304 -4.15 -4.18 20.19
N PRO A 305 -3.03 -4.94 20.26
CA PRO A 305 -1.97 -4.67 21.24
C PRO A 305 -1.37 -3.27 21.10
N TYR A 306 -1.21 -2.79 19.86
CA TYR A 306 -0.66 -1.44 19.60
C TYR A 306 -1.65 -0.34 19.91
N ILE A 307 -2.93 -0.54 19.62
CA ILE A 307 -4.00 0.39 20.01
C ILE A 307 -4.05 0.52 21.53
N ARG A 308 -3.99 -0.60 22.28
CA ARG A 308 -3.92 -0.56 23.74
C ARG A 308 -2.70 0.21 24.25
N LYS A 309 -1.54 -0.01 23.65
CA LYS A 309 -0.32 0.74 23.99
C LYS A 309 -0.45 2.23 23.67
N ALA A 310 -1.01 2.59 22.51
CA ALA A 310 -1.24 3.98 22.11
C ALA A 310 -2.16 4.72 23.09
N LEU A 311 -3.28 4.11 23.47
CA LEU A 311 -4.20 4.67 24.46
C LEU A 311 -3.53 4.86 25.83
N LYS A 312 -2.69 3.93 26.29
CA LYS A 312 -1.91 4.06 27.54
C LYS A 312 -0.90 5.21 27.49
N GLN A 313 -0.39 5.55 26.30
CA GLN A 313 0.51 6.71 26.10
C GLN A 313 -0.28 8.03 25.90
N GLY A 314 -1.59 8.03 26.06
CA GLY A 314 -2.43 9.21 25.87
C GLY A 314 -2.60 9.64 24.41
N MET A 315 -2.36 8.76 23.45
CA MET A 315 -2.68 9.00 22.05
C MET A 315 -4.19 8.82 21.84
N GLU A 316 -4.75 9.59 20.91
CA GLU A 316 -6.15 9.49 20.54
C GLU A 316 -6.30 8.52 19.36
N VAL A 317 -7.20 7.55 19.49
CA VAL A 317 -7.42 6.53 18.45
C VAL A 317 -8.86 6.61 17.97
N TYR A 318 -9.03 6.58 16.65
CA TYR A 318 -10.32 6.71 15.97
C TYR A 318 -10.53 5.57 15.00
N GLY A 319 -11.68 4.89 15.09
CA GLY A 319 -12.09 3.82 14.17
C GLY A 319 -13.13 4.32 13.17
N TYR A 320 -12.81 4.28 11.88
CA TYR A 320 -13.71 4.69 10.80
C TYR A 320 -14.99 3.83 10.76
N LYS A 321 -16.17 4.46 10.60
CA LYS A 321 -17.46 3.77 10.73
C LYS A 321 -18.13 3.35 9.41
N GLU A 322 -17.86 4.06 8.33
CA GLU A 322 -18.66 3.93 7.10
C GLU A 322 -18.23 2.77 6.18
N GLY A 323 -17.26 1.96 6.60
CA GLY A 323 -16.75 0.84 5.82
C GLY A 323 -15.25 0.67 5.99
N VAL A 324 -14.51 0.49 4.91
CA VAL A 324 -13.05 0.33 4.91
C VAL A 324 -12.38 1.67 4.66
N LEU A 325 -11.61 2.15 5.64
CA LEU A 325 -10.64 3.22 5.42
C LEU A 325 -9.30 2.60 5.05
N HIS A 326 -8.85 2.88 3.83
CA HIS A 326 -7.60 2.33 3.30
C HIS A 326 -6.58 3.44 2.94
N GLY A 327 -6.84 4.70 3.32
CA GLY A 327 -5.93 5.83 3.14
C GLY A 327 -4.60 5.63 3.86
N LYS A 328 -3.51 6.07 3.24
CA LYS A 328 -2.16 6.07 3.80
C LYS A 328 -1.64 7.50 3.76
N ALA A 329 -1.73 8.14 4.90
CA ALA A 329 -1.27 9.52 5.05
C ALA A 329 -0.83 9.82 6.48
N PHE A 330 -0.02 10.84 6.63
CA PHE A 330 0.11 11.55 7.88
C PHE A 330 0.19 13.06 7.66
N LEU A 331 -0.29 13.81 8.64
CA LEU A 331 -0.20 15.26 8.69
C LEU A 331 0.53 15.66 9.99
N ILE A 332 1.62 16.40 9.86
CA ILE A 332 2.44 16.88 10.99
C ILE A 332 2.38 18.40 11.01
N ASP A 333 1.94 18.96 12.16
CA ASP A 333 1.93 20.40 12.47
C ASP A 333 1.30 21.27 11.36
N GLU A 334 0.43 20.68 10.53
CA GLU A 334 -0.14 21.33 9.33
C GLU A 334 0.93 21.85 8.33
N ASN A 335 2.17 21.36 8.46
CA ASN A 335 3.32 21.77 7.64
C ASN A 335 3.84 20.66 6.72
N VAL A 336 3.61 19.40 7.08
CA VAL A 336 4.04 18.24 6.29
C VAL A 336 2.87 17.31 6.11
N LEU A 337 2.42 17.16 4.88
CA LEU A 337 1.45 16.12 4.48
C LEU A 337 2.18 15.04 3.69
N MET A 338 2.09 13.80 4.12
CA MET A 338 2.49 12.64 3.34
C MET A 338 1.23 11.92 2.86
N VAL A 339 1.20 11.58 1.57
CA VAL A 339 0.20 10.67 0.97
C VAL A 339 0.94 9.67 0.10
N GLY A 340 0.64 8.38 0.23
CA GLY A 340 1.36 7.40 -0.56
C GLY A 340 0.77 6.00 -0.53
N THR A 341 1.67 5.01 -0.61
CA THR A 341 1.30 3.59 -0.65
C THR A 341 1.58 2.85 0.65
N VAL A 342 2.34 3.46 1.57
CA VAL A 342 2.83 2.86 2.81
C VAL A 342 1.73 2.69 3.84
N ASN A 343 1.38 1.46 4.16
CA ASN A 343 0.58 1.16 5.35
C ASN A 343 1.42 1.34 6.63
N PHE A 344 0.76 1.58 7.75
CA PHE A 344 1.45 1.66 9.05
C PHE A 344 1.53 0.26 9.69
N ASP A 345 2.17 -0.67 8.96
CA ASP A 345 2.30 -2.08 9.33
C ASP A 345 3.72 -2.63 9.05
N SER A 346 3.98 -3.82 9.57
CA SER A 346 5.30 -4.46 9.48
C SER A 346 5.71 -4.77 8.04
N ARG A 347 4.74 -5.17 7.19
CA ARG A 347 5.03 -5.47 5.78
C ARG A 347 5.52 -4.25 5.03
N SER A 348 4.83 -3.12 5.16
CA SER A 348 5.22 -1.89 4.47
C SER A 348 6.56 -1.36 4.97
N PHE A 349 6.87 -1.55 6.26
CA PHE A 349 8.15 -1.09 6.81
C PHE A 349 9.34 -1.97 6.43
N HIS A 350 9.14 -3.27 6.18
CA HIS A 350 10.27 -4.20 6.03
C HIS A 350 10.28 -5.02 4.75
N LEU A 351 9.13 -5.26 4.12
CA LEU A 351 9.00 -6.25 3.04
C LEU A 351 8.54 -5.68 1.71
N ASN A 352 7.81 -4.57 1.72
CA ASN A 352 7.22 -4.02 0.50
C ASN A 352 8.12 -2.97 -0.15
N GLU A 353 7.95 -2.83 -1.45
CA GLU A 353 8.40 -1.67 -2.21
C GLU A 353 7.26 -0.66 -2.25
N GLU A 354 7.51 0.52 -1.71
CA GLU A 354 6.52 1.55 -1.47
C GLU A 354 6.95 2.88 -2.10
N MET A 355 6.04 3.84 -2.19
CA MET A 355 6.35 5.20 -2.62
C MET A 355 5.43 6.22 -1.96
N ASN A 356 6.01 7.30 -1.47
CA ASN A 356 5.31 8.40 -0.82
C ASN A 356 5.53 9.72 -1.53
N CYS A 357 4.50 10.56 -1.50
CA CYS A 357 4.55 11.97 -1.85
C CYS A 357 4.57 12.80 -0.55
N TYR A 358 5.63 13.56 -0.35
CA TYR A 358 5.76 14.52 0.76
C TYR A 358 5.47 15.92 0.23
N ILE A 359 4.47 16.58 0.82
CA ILE A 359 3.97 17.90 0.42
C ILE A 359 4.23 18.88 1.56
N HIS A 360 4.93 19.96 1.27
CA HIS A 360 5.28 21.01 2.22
C HIS A 360 4.59 22.36 1.88
N ASP A 361 3.59 22.32 1.03
CA ASP A 361 2.85 23.48 0.57
C ASP A 361 1.68 23.80 1.53
N PRO A 362 1.73 24.90 2.30
CA PRO A 362 0.67 25.23 3.27
C PRO A 362 -0.69 25.47 2.62
N VAL A 363 -0.71 26.02 1.39
CA VAL A 363 -1.96 26.29 0.66
C VAL A 363 -2.62 24.98 0.26
N TYR A 364 -1.86 24.01 -0.20
CA TYR A 364 -2.39 22.69 -0.51
C TYR A 364 -2.83 21.95 0.75
N ILE A 365 -1.99 21.97 1.81
CA ILE A 365 -2.28 21.30 3.08
C ILE A 365 -3.58 21.84 3.69
N SER A 366 -3.81 23.16 3.66
CA SER A 366 -5.04 23.78 4.18
C SER A 366 -6.31 23.31 3.45
N LYS A 367 -6.20 22.89 2.18
CA LYS A 367 -7.32 22.29 1.41
C LYS A 367 -7.54 20.82 1.76
N ILE A 368 -6.50 20.10 2.12
CA ILE A 368 -6.58 18.65 2.40
C ILE A 368 -6.91 18.37 3.87
N LYS A 369 -6.48 19.20 4.79
CA LYS A 369 -6.80 19.05 6.22
C LYS A 369 -8.31 18.85 6.48
N PRO A 370 -9.25 19.66 5.92
CA PRO A 370 -10.68 19.42 6.09
C PRO A 370 -11.15 18.03 5.62
N VAL A 371 -10.51 17.45 4.61
CA VAL A 371 -10.83 16.09 4.14
C VAL A 371 -10.48 15.05 5.22
N ILE A 372 -9.31 15.19 5.85
CA ILE A 372 -8.90 14.34 6.97
C ILE A 372 -9.78 14.57 8.21
N ASP A 373 -10.16 15.81 8.48
CA ASP A 373 -11.04 16.16 9.59
C ASP A 373 -12.45 15.54 9.43
N VAL A 374 -12.99 15.50 8.21
CA VAL A 374 -14.26 14.81 7.89
C VAL A 374 -14.12 13.30 8.15
N ASP A 375 -13.00 12.68 7.79
CA ASP A 375 -12.78 11.26 8.06
C ASP A 375 -12.66 10.98 9.57
N LEU A 376 -12.08 11.90 10.35
CA LEU A 376 -12.08 11.84 11.81
C LEU A 376 -13.49 12.01 12.40
N GLN A 377 -14.31 12.93 11.89
CA GLN A 377 -15.70 13.13 12.32
C GLN A 377 -16.57 11.91 12.02
N ASN A 378 -16.34 11.23 10.89
CA ASN A 378 -17.01 9.98 10.51
C ASN A 378 -16.45 8.76 11.25
N SER A 379 -15.71 8.97 12.34
CA SER A 379 -15.07 7.91 13.10
C SER A 379 -15.56 7.89 14.55
N LYS A 380 -15.45 6.73 15.20
CA LYS A 380 -15.71 6.55 16.62
C LYS A 380 -14.38 6.65 17.37
N ARG A 381 -14.33 7.49 18.39
CA ARG A 381 -13.19 7.47 19.33
C ARG A 381 -13.14 6.12 20.05
N VAL A 382 -11.99 5.46 19.97
CA VAL A 382 -11.76 4.15 20.57
C VAL A 382 -11.32 4.34 22.02
N THR A 383 -11.92 3.57 22.93
CA THR A 383 -11.60 3.57 24.35
C THR A 383 -10.87 2.30 24.76
N SER A 384 -10.28 2.31 25.95
CA SER A 384 -9.66 1.11 26.52
C SER A 384 -10.68 -0.03 26.70
N SER A 385 -11.95 0.28 26.94
CA SER A 385 -13.02 -0.72 27.03
C SER A 385 -13.23 -1.43 25.68
N ASP A 386 -13.26 -0.69 24.57
CA ASP A 386 -13.49 -1.25 23.21
C ASP A 386 -12.43 -2.30 22.83
N VAL A 387 -11.19 -2.18 23.30
CA VAL A 387 -10.08 -3.09 22.93
C VAL A 387 -9.70 -4.10 24.03
N ASN A 388 -10.24 -3.99 25.22
CA ASN A 388 -10.01 -4.95 26.32
C ASN A 388 -11.15 -5.94 26.47
N GLN A 389 -12.38 -5.58 26.12
CA GLN A 389 -13.58 -6.43 26.17
C GLN A 389 -13.76 -7.28 24.90
N LEU A 390 -12.66 -7.92 24.47
CA LEU A 390 -12.68 -8.80 23.31
C LEU A 390 -13.35 -10.14 23.64
N SER A 391 -14.09 -10.68 22.69
CA SER A 391 -14.62 -12.04 22.74
C SER A 391 -13.48 -13.07 22.79
N ILE A 392 -13.78 -14.28 23.30
CA ILE A 392 -12.79 -15.38 23.32
C ILE A 392 -12.21 -15.64 21.94
N LYS A 393 -13.06 -15.60 20.90
CA LYS A 393 -12.65 -15.79 19.50
C LYS A 393 -11.64 -14.72 19.06
N GLU A 394 -11.87 -13.46 19.39
CA GLU A 394 -10.95 -12.36 19.06
C GLU A 394 -9.63 -12.47 19.82
N LYS A 395 -9.66 -12.86 21.11
CA LYS A 395 -8.45 -13.11 21.90
C LYS A 395 -7.59 -14.25 21.32
N VAL A 396 -8.23 -15.31 20.83
CA VAL A 396 -7.51 -16.40 20.13
C VAL A 396 -6.89 -15.90 18.85
N LYS A 397 -7.65 -15.17 18.03
CA LYS A 397 -7.13 -14.58 16.79
C LYS A 397 -5.98 -13.59 17.05
N GLU A 398 -6.03 -12.78 18.10
CA GLU A 398 -4.95 -11.87 18.49
C GLU A 398 -3.66 -12.64 18.82
N LYS A 399 -3.76 -13.77 19.55
CA LYS A 399 -2.60 -14.64 19.84
C LYS A 399 -2.02 -15.24 18.55
N VAL A 400 -2.86 -15.69 17.63
CA VAL A 400 -2.43 -16.19 16.32
C VAL A 400 -1.80 -15.08 15.49
N ALA A 401 -2.44 -13.92 15.43
CA ALA A 401 -1.93 -12.75 14.70
C ALA A 401 -0.52 -12.34 15.16
N LYS A 402 -0.25 -12.43 16.47
CA LYS A 402 1.08 -12.12 17.04
C LYS A 402 2.19 -13.01 16.49
N ILE A 403 1.90 -14.28 16.16
CA ILE A 403 2.89 -15.21 15.57
C ILE A 403 3.28 -14.74 14.18
N PHE A 404 2.30 -14.24 13.40
CA PHE A 404 2.49 -13.81 12.02
C PHE A 404 2.69 -12.30 11.86
N GLU A 405 2.87 -11.58 12.95
CA GLU A 405 2.90 -10.10 13.00
C GLU A 405 3.95 -9.48 12.06
N TYR A 406 5.04 -10.18 11.79
CA TYR A 406 6.08 -9.72 10.85
C TYR A 406 5.57 -9.71 9.40
N TYR A 407 4.66 -10.61 9.09
CA TYR A 407 4.09 -10.79 7.74
C TYR A 407 2.77 -10.07 7.51
N LEU A 408 2.27 -9.37 8.52
CA LEU A 408 1.00 -8.61 8.49
C LEU A 408 1.21 -7.13 8.27
#